data_ac88d7fa9df58259bafdedade3cbbab0
#
_entry.id   ac88d7fa9df58259bafdedade3cbbab0
#
_cell.length_a   1.000
_cell.length_b   1.000
_cell.length_c   1.000
_cell.angle_alpha   90.00
_cell.angle_beta   90.00
_cell.angle_gamma   90.00
#
_symmetry.space_group_name_H-M   'P 1'
#
loop_
_entity.id
_entity.type
_entity.pdbx_description
1 polymer ?
#
loop_
_entity_poly.entity_id
_entity_poly.type
_entity_poly.pdbx_seq_one_letter_code
_entity_poly.pdbx_strand_id
1 'polypeptide(L)'
;MRHIDHVVVAVRDLDGAADLYARLGFQVGPRNRHPWGTENRIIQFRQSFIELITAPTDADIPPHAPGHFSFGAFVRDYLQRREGVAMLALSSADATADAVRFAQEGIGDFSPFRFERTGRRPDGSVTHVAFSLAFAVDTQAPDLGFFTCQQ
;
A
#
# COMPACT_ATOMS: atom_id res chain seq x y z
N MET A 1 -13.98 -15.73 0.18
CA MET A 1 -12.59 -16.26 0.16
C MET A 1 -11.66 -15.09 -0.07
N ARG A 2 -10.59 -14.91 0.75
CA ARG A 2 -9.60 -13.85 0.52
C ARG A 2 -8.72 -14.19 -0.69
N HIS A 3 -8.30 -13.18 -1.41
CA HIS A 3 -7.33 -13.28 -2.50
C HIS A 3 -6.29 -12.17 -2.34
N ILE A 4 -5.21 -12.26 -3.11
CA ILE A 4 -4.23 -11.18 -3.19
C ILE A 4 -4.91 -10.00 -3.87
N ASP A 5 -5.03 -8.88 -3.16
CA ASP A 5 -5.51 -7.61 -3.70
C ASP A 5 -4.38 -6.95 -4.50
N HIS A 6 -3.23 -6.74 -3.85
CA HIS A 6 -2.05 -6.22 -4.53
C HIS A 6 -0.75 -6.54 -3.79
N VAL A 7 0.34 -6.34 -4.51
CA VAL A 7 1.70 -6.42 -3.99
C VAL A 7 2.31 -5.03 -4.02
N VAL A 8 2.85 -4.59 -2.88
CA VAL A 8 3.54 -3.30 -2.76
C VAL A 8 5.03 -3.52 -2.99
N VAL A 9 5.57 -2.88 -4.02
CA VAL A 9 6.99 -2.92 -4.39
C VAL A 9 7.59 -1.54 -4.12
N ALA A 10 8.40 -1.46 -3.08
CA ALA A 10 9.06 -0.22 -2.70
C ALA A 10 10.32 0.00 -3.55
N VAL A 11 10.43 1.18 -4.16
CA VAL A 11 11.52 1.58 -5.05
C VAL A 11 11.96 3.01 -4.74
N ARG A 12 13.25 3.30 -4.85
CA ARG A 12 13.79 4.66 -4.64
C ARG A 12 13.54 5.55 -5.85
N ASP A 13 13.73 5.00 -7.04
CA ASP A 13 13.47 5.67 -8.31
C ASP A 13 12.16 5.15 -8.92
N LEU A 14 11.06 5.85 -8.65
CA LEU A 14 9.73 5.45 -9.10
C LEU A 14 9.58 5.52 -10.63
N ASP A 15 10.22 6.49 -11.28
CA ASP A 15 10.14 6.64 -12.74
C ASP A 15 11.02 5.61 -13.45
N GLY A 16 12.23 5.36 -12.95
CA GLY A 16 13.10 4.30 -13.46
C GLY A 16 12.46 2.91 -13.32
N ALA A 17 11.80 2.64 -12.20
CA ALA A 17 11.04 1.41 -12.03
C ALA A 17 9.86 1.32 -13.02
N ALA A 18 9.10 2.40 -13.20
CA ALA A 18 8.01 2.45 -14.17
C ALA A 18 8.49 2.16 -15.59
N ASP A 19 9.63 2.72 -16.00
CA ASP A 19 10.24 2.48 -17.30
C ASP A 19 10.67 1.01 -17.48
N LEU A 20 11.20 0.39 -16.42
CA LEU A 20 11.53 -1.04 -16.45
C LEU A 20 10.28 -1.89 -16.69
N TYR A 21 9.21 -1.67 -15.92
CA TYR A 21 7.97 -2.43 -16.06
C TYR A 21 7.30 -2.19 -17.43
N ALA A 22 7.37 -0.96 -17.96
CA ALA A 22 6.88 -0.67 -19.31
C ALA A 22 7.66 -1.45 -20.39
N ARG A 23 8.99 -1.56 -20.27
CA ARG A 23 9.83 -2.38 -21.17
C ARG A 23 9.57 -3.88 -21.03
N LEU A 24 9.08 -4.33 -19.87
CA LEU A 24 8.61 -5.70 -19.68
C LEU A 24 7.23 -5.95 -20.32
N GLY A 25 6.61 -4.92 -20.89
CA GLY A 25 5.33 -5.02 -21.58
C GLY A 25 4.09 -4.70 -20.73
N PHE A 26 4.30 -4.18 -19.50
CA PHE A 26 3.19 -3.78 -18.65
C PHE A 26 2.73 -2.35 -18.95
N GLN A 27 1.44 -2.11 -18.80
CA GLN A 27 0.89 -0.76 -18.82
C GLN A 27 0.99 -0.16 -17.41
N VAL A 28 1.82 0.87 -17.26
CA VAL A 28 2.05 1.55 -15.98
C VAL A 28 1.19 2.81 -15.91
N GLY A 29 0.42 2.94 -14.83
CA GLY A 29 -0.42 4.10 -14.57
C GLY A 29 0.35 5.39 -14.24
N PRO A 30 -0.35 6.52 -14.14
CA PRO A 30 0.27 7.79 -13.78
C PRO A 30 0.79 7.79 -12.35
N ARG A 31 1.70 8.74 -12.05
CA ARG A 31 2.16 9.00 -10.68
C ARG A 31 1.03 9.62 -9.86
N ASN A 32 0.80 9.09 -8.68
CA ASN A 32 -0.15 9.62 -7.70
C ASN A 32 0.59 9.89 -6.39
N ARG A 33 0.06 10.83 -5.59
CA ARG A 33 0.57 11.13 -4.26
C ARG A 33 -0.49 10.80 -3.22
N HIS A 34 -0.08 10.09 -2.18
CA HIS A 34 -0.93 9.80 -1.03
C HIS A 34 -0.96 11.00 -0.06
N PRO A 35 -2.07 11.16 0.70
CA PRO A 35 -2.16 12.22 1.69
C PRO A 35 -1.07 12.20 2.76
N TRP A 36 -0.47 11.04 3.02
CA TRP A 36 0.61 10.84 4.00
C TRP A 36 2.02 10.93 3.38
N GLY A 37 2.17 11.41 2.14
CA GLY A 37 3.43 11.79 1.55
C GLY A 37 4.10 10.77 0.63
N THR A 38 3.73 9.49 0.63
CA THR A 38 4.26 8.52 -0.34
C THR A 38 3.68 8.76 -1.74
N GLU A 39 4.41 8.33 -2.76
CA GLU A 39 3.98 8.41 -4.15
C GLU A 39 4.00 7.04 -4.81
N ASN A 40 3.05 6.78 -5.70
CA ASN A 40 2.94 5.49 -6.36
C ASN A 40 2.64 5.57 -7.86
N ARG A 41 2.83 4.41 -8.50
CA ARG A 41 2.28 4.08 -9.82
C ARG A 41 1.68 2.68 -9.75
N ILE A 42 0.55 2.47 -10.42
CA ILE A 42 -0.18 1.21 -10.40
C ILE A 42 0.00 0.47 -11.73
N ILE A 43 0.26 -0.84 -11.63
CA ILE A 43 0.27 -1.77 -12.76
C ILE A 43 -0.92 -2.70 -12.55
N GLN A 44 -2.00 -2.43 -13.27
CA GLN A 44 -3.28 -3.12 -13.09
C GLN A 44 -3.30 -4.47 -13.80
N PHE A 45 -3.73 -5.51 -13.09
CA PHE A 45 -4.15 -6.79 -13.63
C PHE A 45 -5.68 -6.92 -13.55
N ARG A 46 -6.18 -8.07 -13.94
CA ARG A 46 -7.64 -8.29 -14.00
C ARG A 46 -8.33 -8.18 -12.64
N GLN A 47 -7.73 -8.72 -11.58
CA GLN A 47 -8.32 -8.77 -10.23
C GLN A 47 -7.33 -8.34 -9.13
N SER A 48 -6.14 -7.92 -9.50
CA SER A 48 -5.08 -7.51 -8.60
C SER A 48 -4.22 -6.46 -9.25
N PHE A 49 -3.26 -5.90 -8.53
CA PHE A 49 -2.29 -4.97 -9.11
C PHE A 49 -0.93 -5.05 -8.41
N ILE A 50 0.08 -4.50 -9.06
CA ILE A 50 1.33 -4.15 -8.41
C ILE A 50 1.30 -2.65 -8.12
N GLU A 51 1.60 -2.27 -6.90
CA GLU A 51 1.82 -0.88 -6.50
C GLU A 51 3.32 -0.63 -6.42
N LEU A 52 3.87 0.09 -7.38
CA LEU A 52 5.21 0.65 -7.26
C LEU A 52 5.11 1.89 -6.36
N ILE A 53 5.86 1.91 -5.26
CA ILE A 53 5.76 2.99 -4.27
C ILE A 53 7.12 3.53 -3.87
N THR A 54 7.18 4.83 -3.63
CA THR A 54 8.35 5.50 -3.06
C THR A 54 7.96 6.43 -1.92
N ALA A 55 8.92 6.74 -1.07
CA ALA A 55 8.82 7.75 -0.03
C ALA A 55 9.81 8.88 -0.37
N PRO A 56 9.34 10.00 -0.96
CA PRO A 56 10.21 11.14 -1.26
C PRO A 56 10.91 11.66 -0.01
N THR A 57 12.17 12.08 -0.14
CA THR A 57 12.99 12.51 0.99
C THR A 57 12.54 13.83 1.62
N ASP A 58 11.78 14.62 0.88
CA ASP A 58 11.18 15.90 1.29
C ASP A 58 9.74 15.75 1.82
N ALA A 59 9.20 14.53 1.84
CA ALA A 59 7.85 14.28 2.33
C ALA A 59 7.81 14.28 3.87
N ASP A 60 6.83 15.00 4.42
CA ASP A 60 6.50 14.93 5.85
C ASP A 60 5.64 13.67 6.10
N ILE A 61 6.33 12.58 6.46
CA ILE A 61 5.69 11.29 6.69
C ILE A 61 5.52 11.07 8.19
N PRO A 62 4.27 10.95 8.69
CA PRO A 62 4.01 10.68 10.08
C PRO A 62 4.68 9.39 10.57
N PRO A 63 5.30 9.37 11.76
CA PRO A 63 5.91 8.18 12.32
C PRO A 63 4.85 7.15 12.77
N HIS A 64 5.30 5.93 13.09
CA HIS A 64 4.49 4.99 13.84
C HIS A 64 4.15 5.55 15.23
N ALA A 65 2.97 5.22 15.74
CA ALA A 65 2.54 5.56 17.09
C ALA A 65 1.85 4.34 17.72
N PRO A 66 1.70 4.30 19.06
CA PRO A 66 0.95 3.22 19.71
C PRO A 66 -0.43 3.05 19.12
N GLY A 67 -0.81 1.83 18.73
CA GLY A 67 -2.08 1.52 18.08
C GLY A 67 -2.26 2.10 16.68
N HIS A 68 -1.21 2.68 16.08
CA HIS A 68 -1.28 3.29 14.76
C HIS A 68 -0.11 2.86 13.88
N PHE A 69 -0.40 2.08 12.86
CA PHE A 69 0.57 1.70 11.84
C PHE A 69 0.71 2.81 10.80
N SER A 70 1.90 3.39 10.66
CA SER A 70 2.17 4.35 9.59
C SER A 70 2.64 3.64 8.33
N PHE A 71 1.80 3.58 7.32
CA PHE A 71 2.13 3.02 6.00
C PHE A 71 3.35 3.72 5.39
N GLY A 72 3.34 5.05 5.41
CA GLY A 72 4.45 5.84 4.87
C GLY A 72 5.77 5.61 5.60
N ALA A 73 5.75 5.55 6.92
CA ALA A 73 6.95 5.28 7.72
C ALA A 73 7.51 3.89 7.42
N PHE A 74 6.66 2.87 7.28
CA PHE A 74 7.09 1.54 6.89
C PHE A 74 7.82 1.54 5.55
N VAL A 75 7.26 2.19 4.51
CA VAL A 75 7.88 2.31 3.18
C VAL A 75 9.21 3.06 3.26
N ARG A 76 9.25 4.21 3.95
CA ARG A 76 10.47 5.00 4.14
C ARG A 76 11.58 4.18 4.80
N ASP A 77 11.27 3.49 5.88
CA ASP A 77 12.25 2.73 6.67
C ASP A 77 12.71 1.47 5.92
N TYR A 78 11.83 0.84 5.12
CA TYR A 78 12.17 -0.24 4.21
C TYR A 78 13.19 0.24 3.16
N LEU A 79 12.95 1.39 2.52
CA LEU A 79 13.81 1.96 1.49
C LEU A 79 15.18 2.40 1.99
N GLN A 80 15.36 2.64 3.28
CA GLN A 80 16.69 2.89 3.88
C GLN A 80 17.61 1.67 3.77
N ARG A 81 17.04 0.47 3.74
CA ARG A 81 17.78 -0.80 3.76
C ARG A 81 17.81 -1.51 2.41
N ARG A 82 16.68 -1.52 1.69
CA ARG A 82 16.52 -2.27 0.45
C ARG A 82 15.41 -1.71 -0.44
N GLU A 83 15.28 -2.28 -1.63
CA GLU A 83 14.15 -2.14 -2.54
C GLU A 83 13.53 -3.52 -2.79
N GLY A 84 12.31 -3.57 -3.29
CA GLY A 84 11.62 -4.81 -3.66
C GLY A 84 10.26 -4.96 -3.00
N VAL A 85 9.78 -6.20 -2.88
CA VAL A 85 8.46 -6.50 -2.28
C VAL A 85 8.50 -6.16 -0.80
N ALA A 86 7.75 -5.12 -0.43
CA ALA A 86 7.70 -4.57 0.93
C ALA A 86 6.44 -5.00 1.67
N MET A 87 5.30 -5.12 0.97
CA MET A 87 4.04 -5.49 1.61
C MET A 87 3.18 -6.37 0.69
N LEU A 88 2.35 -7.19 1.33
CA LEU A 88 1.31 -7.98 0.68
C LEU A 88 -0.06 -7.55 1.19
N ALA A 89 -0.92 -7.13 0.29
CA ALA A 89 -2.30 -6.77 0.56
C ALA A 89 -3.25 -7.91 0.17
N LEU A 90 -4.16 -8.24 1.07
CA LEU A 90 -5.22 -9.21 0.86
C LEU A 90 -6.57 -8.50 0.79
N SER A 91 -7.49 -9.01 -0.02
CA SER A 91 -8.83 -8.46 -0.09
C SER A 91 -9.58 -8.58 1.24
N SER A 92 -10.40 -7.59 1.56
CA SER A 92 -11.28 -7.59 2.74
C SER A 92 -12.68 -7.15 2.39
N ALA A 93 -13.66 -7.77 3.03
CA ALA A 93 -15.05 -7.31 3.03
C ALA A 93 -15.33 -6.37 4.23
N ASP A 94 -14.52 -6.46 5.29
CA ASP A 94 -14.65 -5.63 6.50
C ASP A 94 -13.29 -5.52 7.20
N ALA A 95 -12.57 -4.44 6.91
CA ALA A 95 -11.25 -4.19 7.50
C ALA A 95 -11.34 -3.88 9.01
N THR A 96 -12.48 -3.41 9.52
CA THR A 96 -12.66 -3.20 10.95
C THR A 96 -12.73 -4.53 11.70
N ALA A 97 -13.50 -5.48 11.17
CA ALA A 97 -13.55 -6.83 11.73
C ALA A 97 -12.19 -7.54 11.63
N ASP A 98 -11.44 -7.29 10.55
CA ASP A 98 -10.08 -7.82 10.41
C ASP A 98 -9.13 -7.27 11.48
N ALA A 99 -9.16 -5.97 11.76
CA ALA A 99 -8.32 -5.36 12.79
C ALA A 99 -8.63 -5.95 14.19
N VAL A 100 -9.90 -6.14 14.52
CA VAL A 100 -10.31 -6.80 15.77
C VAL A 100 -9.76 -8.22 15.85
N ARG A 101 -9.88 -8.98 14.77
CA ARG A 101 -9.36 -10.34 14.69
C ARG A 101 -7.84 -10.38 14.83
N PHE A 102 -7.11 -9.47 14.18
CA PHE A 102 -5.65 -9.42 14.27
C PHE A 102 -5.17 -9.11 15.69
N ALA A 103 -5.88 -8.24 16.41
CA ALA A 103 -5.60 -7.98 17.83
C ALA A 103 -5.86 -9.23 18.69
N GLN A 104 -6.96 -9.95 18.47
CA GLN A 104 -7.28 -11.18 19.18
C GLN A 104 -6.26 -12.30 18.95
N GLU A 105 -5.74 -12.40 17.72
CA GLU A 105 -4.73 -13.39 17.33
C GLU A 105 -3.29 -12.95 17.70
N GLY A 106 -3.12 -11.74 18.22
CA GLY A 106 -1.81 -11.20 18.61
C GLY A 106 -0.86 -10.89 17.45
N ILE A 107 -1.41 -10.68 16.23
CA ILE A 107 -0.63 -10.36 15.03
C ILE A 107 -0.77 -8.91 14.56
N GLY A 108 -1.51 -8.09 15.27
CA GLY A 108 -1.64 -6.65 14.99
C GLY A 108 -2.62 -6.00 15.95
N ASP A 109 -2.15 -4.97 16.65
CA ASP A 109 -2.99 -4.15 17.54
C ASP A 109 -2.98 -2.70 17.03
N PHE A 110 -3.58 -2.53 15.83
CA PHE A 110 -3.64 -1.25 15.16
C PHE A 110 -5.08 -0.88 14.81
N SER A 111 -5.40 0.40 14.97
CA SER A 111 -6.66 0.93 14.47
C SER A 111 -6.70 0.84 12.94
N PRO A 112 -7.87 0.55 12.33
CA PRO A 112 -8.00 0.57 10.88
C PRO A 112 -7.60 1.93 10.30
N PHE A 113 -6.80 1.88 9.23
CA PHE A 113 -6.39 3.07 8.52
C PHE A 113 -7.35 3.35 7.36
N ARG A 114 -7.94 4.54 7.34
CA ARG A 114 -8.94 4.93 6.34
C ARG A 114 -8.49 6.14 5.57
N PHE A 115 -8.70 6.11 4.26
CA PHE A 115 -8.46 7.24 3.40
C PHE A 115 -9.35 7.19 2.16
N GLU A 116 -9.51 8.33 1.52
CA GLU A 116 -10.27 8.49 0.29
C GLU A 116 -9.38 9.14 -0.77
N ARG A 117 -9.64 8.81 -2.01
CA ARG A 117 -9.04 9.49 -3.14
C ARG A 117 -10.07 9.72 -4.23
N THR A 118 -9.89 10.82 -4.93
CA THR A 118 -10.63 11.12 -6.16
C THR A 118 -9.80 10.66 -7.35
N GLY A 119 -10.40 9.85 -8.22
CA GLY A 119 -9.81 9.43 -9.48
C GLY A 119 -10.63 9.96 -10.66
N ARG A 120 -10.06 9.84 -11.87
CA ARG A 120 -10.80 10.06 -13.13
C ARG A 120 -10.81 8.78 -13.92
N ARG A 121 -11.98 8.43 -14.43
CA ARG A 121 -12.13 7.32 -15.39
C ARG A 121 -11.68 7.78 -16.79
N PRO A 122 -11.40 6.82 -17.71
CA PRO A 122 -11.05 7.15 -19.10
C PRO A 122 -12.09 8.00 -19.82
N ASP A 123 -13.36 7.93 -19.42
CA ASP A 123 -14.46 8.75 -19.96
C ASP A 123 -14.51 10.17 -19.38
N GLY A 124 -13.56 10.53 -18.51
CA GLY A 124 -13.46 11.84 -17.85
C GLY A 124 -14.32 11.98 -16.58
N SER A 125 -15.18 11.02 -16.27
CA SER A 125 -15.98 11.05 -15.05
C SER A 125 -15.13 10.97 -13.79
N VAL A 126 -15.55 11.68 -12.75
CA VAL A 126 -14.91 11.65 -11.43
C VAL A 126 -15.41 10.43 -10.67
N THR A 127 -14.51 9.69 -10.06
CA THR A 127 -14.83 8.61 -9.12
C THR A 127 -14.21 8.88 -7.76
N HIS A 128 -14.94 8.59 -6.70
CA HIS A 128 -14.45 8.62 -5.33
C HIS A 128 -14.26 7.18 -4.87
N VAL A 129 -13.08 6.87 -4.37
CA VAL A 129 -12.75 5.55 -3.85
C VAL A 129 -12.32 5.72 -2.41
N ALA A 130 -12.98 5.01 -1.51
CA ALA A 130 -12.65 4.94 -0.10
C ALA A 130 -11.94 3.61 0.19
N PHE A 131 -10.90 3.66 1.00
CA PHE A 131 -10.12 2.50 1.40
C PHE A 131 -10.12 2.38 2.92
N SER A 132 -10.22 1.16 3.41
CA SER A 132 -10.00 0.83 4.80
C SER A 132 -9.01 -0.32 4.90
N LEU A 133 -7.90 -0.11 5.63
CA LEU A 133 -6.81 -1.06 5.76
C LEU A 133 -6.73 -1.56 7.20
N ALA A 134 -6.51 -2.85 7.39
CA ALA A 134 -6.15 -3.44 8.68
C ALA A 134 -4.77 -4.07 8.57
N PHE A 135 -3.84 -3.65 9.42
CA PHE A 135 -2.45 -4.09 9.39
C PHE A 135 -2.20 -5.27 10.30
N ALA A 136 -1.35 -6.19 9.83
CA ALA A 136 -0.81 -7.30 10.60
C ALA A 136 0.71 -7.33 10.47
N VAL A 137 1.36 -7.93 11.45
CA VAL A 137 2.81 -8.06 11.52
C VAL A 137 3.21 -9.50 11.75
N ASP A 138 4.29 -9.92 11.11
CA ASP A 138 4.99 -11.16 11.42
C ASP A 138 6.31 -10.78 12.11
N THR A 139 6.44 -11.10 13.39
CA THR A 139 7.65 -10.79 14.16
C THR A 139 8.88 -11.56 13.68
N GLN A 140 8.69 -12.65 12.93
CA GLN A 140 9.77 -13.43 12.32
C GLN A 140 10.17 -12.93 10.94
N ALA A 141 9.30 -12.15 10.28
CA ALA A 141 9.56 -11.52 9.00
C ALA A 141 9.23 -10.01 9.04
N PRO A 142 9.90 -9.22 9.90
CA PRO A 142 9.54 -7.83 10.17
C PRO A 142 9.69 -6.89 8.97
N ASP A 143 10.41 -7.33 7.96
CA ASP A 143 10.62 -6.58 6.72
C ASP A 143 9.50 -6.78 5.68
N LEU A 144 8.55 -7.67 5.93
CA LEU A 144 7.38 -7.87 5.09
C LEU A 144 6.13 -7.41 5.81
N GLY A 145 5.51 -6.33 5.34
CA GLY A 145 4.25 -5.84 5.85
C GLY A 145 3.07 -6.65 5.31
N PHE A 146 2.05 -6.82 6.14
CA PHE A 146 0.78 -7.44 5.73
C PHE A 146 -0.36 -6.51 6.06
N PHE A 147 -1.34 -6.46 5.19
CA PHE A 147 -2.60 -5.78 5.50
C PHE A 147 -3.76 -6.35 4.69
N THR A 148 -4.96 -6.10 5.16
CA THR A 148 -6.17 -6.31 4.37
C THR A 148 -6.68 -4.98 3.85
N CYS A 149 -7.22 -4.99 2.63
CA CYS A 149 -7.72 -3.82 1.93
C CYS A 149 -9.19 -4.01 1.58
N GLN A 150 -10.03 -3.14 2.12
CA GLN A 150 -11.44 -2.99 1.77
C GLN A 150 -11.56 -1.74 0.89
N GLN A 151 -12.21 -1.91 -0.25
CA GLN A 151 -12.54 -0.86 -1.22
C GLN A 151 -14.04 -0.66 -1.31
#